data_e42aba8319df07b479e3e89acda3e23d
#
_entry.id   e42aba8319df07b479e3e89acda3e23d
#
_cell.length_a   1.000
_cell.length_b   1.000
_cell.length_c   1.000
_cell.angle_alpha   90.00
_cell.angle_beta   90.00
_cell.angle_gamma   90.00
#
_symmetry.space_group_name_H-M   'P 1'
#
loop_
_entity.id
_entity.type
_entity.pdbx_description
1 polymer ?
#
loop_
_entity_poly.entity_id
_entity_poly.type
_entity_poly.pdbx_seq_one_letter_code
_entity_poly.pdbx_strand_id
1 'polypeptide(L)'
;MMKSLYSGVSGLKNHQVRMDVVGNNIANVNTHGFKTERVTFQDMISQELAAASEPKENIGGVNPKQVGLGSLIAAIDKIMTQGSLQTTGKNTDLAISGEGFFVVKDGEKEFYTRAGAFNVDKDGNLVNPANGLKVQGWNSRVDENGTKYINSSSSIEDITLPLYSKEPAKATGEVIFKSNLNASAGTVPEGVTPEELQKMISDPDPKKRKGHTTTIKIFDDQGMERELKLQFWKVRDNVWRASVDVTDSSQVSVDVDSSSVGGQNTQVAGNKEFELGFSPDGRLVNVSDGTDSQSSGMLAAKVSFRIPGNPEAQSFELKLGEAGMVDGITQFSSDFTTKAIKQDGYPMGYMEAFSIDNSGTITGVYSNGVQQPLARVAMAIFNNPAGLNKAGDTMFSYSMNSGEPNIGESGIAGRGKINAGLLEMSNVDLSDQFTDMIVTQRGFQANSRTITTSDQMIQEVLGLKR
;
A
#
# COMPACT_ATOMS: atom_id res chain seq x y z
N MET A 1 -65.86 -6.00 -1.69
CA MET A 1 -65.54 -5.04 -0.60
C MET A 1 -64.46 -5.55 0.34
N MET A 2 -64.59 -6.80 0.92
CA MET A 2 -63.50 -7.34 1.79
C MET A 2 -62.13 -7.40 1.09
N LYS A 3 -62.07 -7.76 -0.21
CA LYS A 3 -60.80 -7.80 -0.98
C LYS A 3 -60.15 -6.45 -1.14
N SER A 4 -60.92 -5.39 -1.38
CA SER A 4 -60.42 -4.03 -1.47
C SER A 4 -59.84 -3.49 -0.15
N LEU A 5 -60.45 -3.92 0.98
CA LEU A 5 -59.90 -3.63 2.32
C LEU A 5 -58.55 -4.30 2.54
N TYR A 6 -58.42 -5.61 2.22
CA TYR A 6 -57.14 -6.32 2.37
C TYR A 6 -56.06 -5.74 1.44
N SER A 7 -56.41 -5.38 0.18
CA SER A 7 -55.48 -4.73 -0.74
C SER A 7 -55.02 -3.36 -0.21
N GLY A 8 -55.97 -2.57 0.37
CA GLY A 8 -55.64 -1.29 1.01
C GLY A 8 -54.73 -1.44 2.22
N VAL A 9 -54.98 -2.46 3.09
CA VAL A 9 -54.15 -2.73 4.27
C VAL A 9 -52.75 -3.18 3.86
N SER A 10 -52.61 -4.06 2.85
CA SER A 10 -51.28 -4.47 2.35
C SER A 10 -50.52 -3.29 1.80
N GLY A 11 -51.18 -2.41 1.03
CA GLY A 11 -50.54 -1.19 0.51
C GLY A 11 -50.11 -0.24 1.62
N LEU A 12 -50.90 -0.05 2.67
CA LEU A 12 -50.53 0.76 3.85
C LEU A 12 -49.25 0.23 4.53
N LYS A 13 -49.22 -1.10 4.83
CA LYS A 13 -48.02 -1.70 5.44
C LYS A 13 -46.76 -1.52 4.59
N ASN A 14 -46.90 -1.72 3.29
CA ASN A 14 -45.78 -1.59 2.37
C ASN A 14 -45.27 -0.15 2.30
N HIS A 15 -46.16 0.83 2.23
CA HIS A 15 -45.77 2.24 2.26
C HIS A 15 -45.20 2.67 3.61
N GLN A 16 -45.63 2.08 4.72
CA GLN A 16 -45.03 2.33 6.03
C GLN A 16 -43.58 1.87 6.06
N VAL A 17 -43.29 0.62 5.66
CA VAL A 17 -41.91 0.13 5.61
C VAL A 17 -41.04 0.96 4.66
N ARG A 18 -41.58 1.38 3.50
CA ARG A 18 -40.82 2.30 2.61
C ARG A 18 -40.53 3.63 3.28
N MET A 19 -41.48 4.19 4.06
CA MET A 19 -41.27 5.41 4.83
C MET A 19 -40.15 5.25 5.88
N ASP A 20 -40.12 4.12 6.58
CA ASP A 20 -39.11 3.80 7.57
C ASP A 20 -37.71 3.72 6.93
N VAL A 21 -37.58 3.09 5.75
CA VAL A 21 -36.32 3.00 5.01
C VAL A 21 -35.87 4.37 4.48
N VAL A 22 -36.78 5.18 3.91
CA VAL A 22 -36.45 6.53 3.45
C VAL A 22 -36.05 7.42 4.63
N GLY A 23 -36.75 7.31 5.76
CA GLY A 23 -36.38 8.03 7.00
C GLY A 23 -34.98 7.67 7.49
N ASN A 24 -34.64 6.37 7.46
CA ASN A 24 -33.30 5.88 7.82
C ASN A 24 -32.22 6.40 6.85
N ASN A 25 -32.49 6.43 5.54
CA ASN A 25 -31.57 6.98 4.54
C ASN A 25 -31.29 8.47 4.81
N ILE A 26 -32.34 9.27 5.07
CA ILE A 26 -32.21 10.70 5.35
C ILE A 26 -31.41 10.94 6.65
N ALA A 27 -31.71 10.16 7.71
CA ALA A 27 -31.00 10.28 8.98
C ALA A 27 -29.49 10.01 8.84
N ASN A 28 -29.07 9.16 7.88
CA ASN A 28 -27.69 8.73 7.67
C ASN A 28 -27.01 9.44 6.48
N VAL A 29 -27.51 10.55 6.00
CA VAL A 29 -26.88 11.30 4.89
C VAL A 29 -25.47 11.80 5.21
N ASN A 30 -25.20 12.13 6.48
CA ASN A 30 -23.90 12.58 6.95
C ASN A 30 -23.06 11.47 7.59
N THR A 31 -23.52 10.21 7.52
CA THR A 31 -22.78 9.07 8.08
C THR A 31 -21.79 8.55 7.05
N HIS A 32 -20.49 8.57 7.40
CA HIS A 32 -19.43 8.08 6.51
C HIS A 32 -19.59 6.58 6.19
N GLY A 33 -19.45 6.22 4.92
CA GLY A 33 -19.55 4.84 4.45
C GLY A 33 -20.96 4.24 4.47
N PHE A 34 -21.99 5.03 4.77
CA PHE A 34 -23.39 4.55 4.72
C PHE A 34 -23.81 4.28 3.27
N LYS A 35 -24.58 3.22 3.09
CA LYS A 35 -25.14 2.82 1.78
C LYS A 35 -26.66 2.88 1.82
N THR A 36 -27.23 3.58 0.83
CA THR A 36 -28.66 3.78 0.65
C THR A 36 -29.39 2.45 0.50
N GLU A 37 -30.56 2.32 1.11
CA GLU A 37 -31.46 1.21 0.94
C GLU A 37 -32.67 1.58 0.10
N ARG A 38 -33.15 0.67 -0.72
CA ARG A 38 -34.33 0.83 -1.57
C ARG A 38 -35.30 -0.32 -1.36
N VAL A 39 -36.57 0.01 -1.19
CA VAL A 39 -37.66 -0.97 -1.08
C VAL A 39 -38.28 -1.22 -2.45
N THR A 40 -38.38 -2.48 -2.84
CA THR A 40 -39.06 -2.92 -4.05
C THR A 40 -40.36 -3.67 -3.68
N PHE A 41 -41.39 -3.51 -4.52
CA PHE A 41 -42.68 -4.12 -4.31
C PHE A 41 -42.97 -5.17 -5.40
N GLN A 42 -43.76 -6.19 -5.03
CA GLN A 42 -44.29 -7.16 -5.98
C GLN A 42 -45.81 -7.35 -5.71
N ASP A 43 -46.55 -7.77 -6.74
CA ASP A 43 -47.95 -8.12 -6.62
C ASP A 43 -48.12 -9.42 -5.85
N MET A 44 -49.26 -9.52 -5.14
CA MET A 44 -49.71 -10.80 -4.56
C MET A 44 -50.41 -11.64 -5.62
N ILE A 45 -50.68 -12.90 -5.25
CA ILE A 45 -51.43 -13.85 -6.08
C ILE A 45 -52.74 -13.21 -6.54
N SER A 46 -53.03 -13.28 -7.84
CA SER A 46 -54.32 -12.87 -8.41
C SER A 46 -55.32 -14.01 -8.35
N GLN A 47 -56.56 -13.69 -7.94
CA GLN A 47 -57.65 -14.64 -7.98
C GLN A 47 -58.29 -14.68 -9.37
N GLU A 48 -58.37 -15.84 -9.95
CA GLU A 48 -59.07 -16.06 -11.22
C GLU A 48 -60.56 -16.12 -11.01
N LEU A 49 -61.32 -15.27 -11.71
CA LEU A 49 -62.79 -15.26 -11.71
C LEU A 49 -63.36 -16.05 -12.88
N ALA A 50 -62.64 -16.03 -14.01
CA ALA A 50 -62.96 -16.82 -15.21
C ALA A 50 -61.66 -17.15 -15.95
N ALA A 51 -61.52 -18.39 -16.40
CA ALA A 51 -60.41 -18.86 -17.19
C ALA A 51 -60.48 -18.32 -18.63
N ALA A 52 -59.31 -18.25 -19.30
CA ALA A 52 -59.25 -17.98 -20.73
C ALA A 52 -59.89 -19.10 -21.52
N SER A 53 -60.59 -18.76 -22.61
CA SER A 53 -61.08 -19.74 -23.55
C SER A 53 -60.50 -19.53 -24.95
N GLU A 54 -60.16 -20.61 -25.59
CA GLU A 54 -59.64 -20.59 -26.97
C GLU A 54 -60.73 -20.16 -27.99
N PRO A 55 -60.36 -19.51 -29.07
CA PRO A 55 -61.30 -19.21 -30.16
C PRO A 55 -61.78 -20.50 -30.83
N LYS A 56 -63.11 -20.62 -31.01
CA LYS A 56 -63.76 -21.69 -31.76
C LYS A 56 -64.32 -21.13 -33.08
N GLU A 57 -64.64 -21.99 -34.07
CA GLU A 57 -65.00 -21.56 -35.44
C GLU A 57 -66.03 -20.41 -35.53
N ASN A 58 -66.91 -20.26 -34.54
CA ASN A 58 -67.98 -19.22 -34.54
C ASN A 58 -67.89 -18.23 -33.35
N ILE A 59 -66.92 -18.39 -32.44
CA ILE A 59 -66.78 -17.54 -31.22
C ILE A 59 -65.34 -17.23 -31.00
N GLY A 60 -65.01 -15.91 -30.87
CA GLY A 60 -63.65 -15.44 -30.53
C GLY A 60 -63.21 -15.90 -29.12
N GLY A 61 -61.89 -16.00 -28.91
CA GLY A 61 -61.33 -16.33 -27.61
C GLY A 61 -61.66 -15.26 -26.57
N VAL A 62 -61.78 -15.67 -25.33
CA VAL A 62 -62.05 -14.79 -24.17
C VAL A 62 -60.85 -14.77 -23.27
N ASN A 63 -60.38 -13.56 -22.90
CA ASN A 63 -59.27 -13.36 -21.97
C ASN A 63 -59.67 -13.74 -20.54
N PRO A 64 -58.69 -14.16 -19.71
CA PRO A 64 -58.94 -14.48 -18.31
C PRO A 64 -59.39 -13.25 -17.53
N LYS A 65 -60.31 -13.42 -16.59
CA LYS A 65 -60.70 -12.37 -15.62
C LYS A 65 -60.07 -12.65 -14.30
N GLN A 66 -59.12 -11.80 -13.92
CA GLN A 66 -58.34 -11.97 -12.68
C GLN A 66 -58.41 -10.70 -11.84
N VAL A 67 -58.42 -10.86 -10.51
CA VAL A 67 -58.41 -9.76 -9.53
C VAL A 67 -57.23 -9.95 -8.60
N GLY A 68 -56.35 -8.94 -8.52
CA GLY A 68 -55.23 -8.92 -7.59
C GLY A 68 -55.64 -8.79 -6.13
N LEU A 69 -54.89 -9.38 -5.21
CA LEU A 69 -55.17 -9.39 -3.76
C LEU A 69 -54.32 -8.38 -2.97
N GLY A 70 -53.51 -7.53 -3.64
CA GLY A 70 -52.66 -6.52 -3.04
C GLY A 70 -51.20 -6.64 -3.42
N SER A 71 -50.33 -6.07 -2.64
CA SER A 71 -48.86 -6.05 -2.87
C SER A 71 -48.09 -6.50 -1.65
N LEU A 72 -46.89 -7.00 -1.86
CA LEU A 72 -45.91 -7.39 -0.84
C LEU A 72 -44.61 -6.61 -1.07
N ILE A 73 -43.78 -6.57 -0.05
CA ILE A 73 -42.38 -6.16 -0.19
C ILE A 73 -41.61 -7.30 -0.85
N ALA A 74 -41.00 -7.05 -2.01
CA ALA A 74 -40.18 -8.03 -2.69
C ALA A 74 -38.78 -8.13 -2.08
N ALA A 75 -38.12 -6.99 -1.89
CA ALA A 75 -36.79 -6.90 -1.29
C ALA A 75 -36.52 -5.50 -0.72
N ILE A 76 -35.54 -5.43 0.18
CA ILE A 76 -34.91 -4.19 0.62
C ILE A 76 -33.45 -4.28 0.17
N ASP A 77 -33.17 -3.66 -0.96
CA ASP A 77 -31.86 -3.73 -1.62
C ASP A 77 -30.93 -2.64 -1.09
N LYS A 78 -29.67 -3.00 -0.86
CA LYS A 78 -28.60 -2.05 -0.54
C LYS A 78 -27.92 -1.60 -1.84
N ILE A 79 -27.83 -0.29 -2.07
CA ILE A 79 -27.17 0.28 -3.23
C ILE A 79 -25.70 0.52 -2.85
N MET A 80 -24.79 -0.31 -3.36
CA MET A 80 -23.36 -0.30 -3.02
C MET A 80 -22.52 0.65 -3.88
N THR A 81 -23.16 1.57 -4.61
CA THR A 81 -22.43 2.60 -5.37
C THR A 81 -21.55 3.44 -4.44
N GLN A 82 -20.43 3.90 -4.97
CA GLN A 82 -19.50 4.76 -4.24
C GLN A 82 -20.14 6.13 -3.95
N GLY A 83 -19.97 6.61 -2.71
CA GLY A 83 -20.32 7.98 -2.31
C GLY A 83 -19.23 8.98 -2.73
N SER A 84 -19.51 10.27 -2.57
CA SER A 84 -18.51 11.32 -2.80
C SER A 84 -17.37 11.20 -1.77
N LEU A 85 -16.13 11.52 -2.21
CA LEU A 85 -14.96 11.52 -1.35
C LEU A 85 -14.75 12.93 -0.77
N GLN A 86 -14.66 13.03 0.55
CA GLN A 86 -14.40 14.28 1.27
C GLN A 86 -12.99 14.28 1.84
N THR A 87 -12.21 15.33 1.56
CA THR A 87 -10.86 15.51 2.09
C THR A 87 -10.91 15.94 3.55
N THR A 88 -10.18 15.24 4.41
CA THR A 88 -10.05 15.53 5.85
C THR A 88 -8.66 16.01 6.22
N GLY A 89 -7.63 15.63 5.43
CA GLY A 89 -6.23 15.94 5.69
C GLY A 89 -5.59 15.11 6.82
N LYS A 90 -6.32 14.17 7.41
CA LYS A 90 -5.82 13.28 8.46
C LYS A 90 -5.33 11.97 7.84
N ASN A 91 -4.06 11.62 8.00
CA ASN A 91 -3.44 10.45 7.37
C ASN A 91 -4.09 9.11 7.72
N THR A 92 -4.77 9.01 8.87
CA THR A 92 -5.47 7.80 9.31
C THR A 92 -6.87 7.66 8.73
N ASP A 93 -7.40 8.71 8.10
CA ASP A 93 -8.68 8.65 7.41
C ASP A 93 -8.46 8.05 6.03
N LEU A 94 -9.12 6.94 5.74
CA LEU A 94 -8.94 6.17 4.52
C LEU A 94 -10.25 6.06 3.76
N ALA A 95 -10.21 6.26 2.47
CA ALA A 95 -11.34 6.02 1.60
C ALA A 95 -10.96 5.03 0.49
N ILE A 96 -11.92 4.16 0.13
CA ILE A 96 -11.74 3.23 -0.98
C ILE A 96 -12.31 3.88 -2.24
N SER A 97 -11.50 3.98 -3.29
CA SER A 97 -11.93 4.37 -4.63
C SER A 97 -12.11 3.12 -5.48
N GLY A 98 -13.36 2.78 -5.78
CA GLY A 98 -13.74 1.53 -6.44
C GLY A 98 -14.41 0.53 -5.50
N GLU A 99 -14.37 -0.75 -5.85
CA GLU A 99 -15.00 -1.82 -5.07
C GLU A 99 -14.09 -2.34 -3.94
N GLY A 100 -14.71 -2.79 -2.82
CA GLY A 100 -14.04 -3.40 -1.67
C GLY A 100 -14.50 -2.84 -0.34
N PHE A 101 -14.04 -3.43 0.73
CA PHE A 101 -14.33 -3.07 2.12
C PHE A 101 -13.06 -3.19 2.94
N PHE A 102 -12.92 -2.35 3.96
CA PHE A 102 -11.95 -2.55 5.02
C PHE A 102 -12.36 -3.75 5.87
N VAL A 103 -11.39 -4.53 6.30
CA VAL A 103 -11.60 -5.65 7.20
C VAL A 103 -11.30 -5.19 8.62
N VAL A 104 -12.27 -5.34 9.52
CA VAL A 104 -12.11 -5.06 10.95
C VAL A 104 -12.49 -6.29 11.76
N LYS A 105 -11.88 -6.48 12.92
CA LYS A 105 -12.03 -7.70 13.72
C LYS A 105 -12.46 -7.41 15.14
N ASP A 106 -13.39 -8.22 15.65
CA ASP A 106 -13.81 -8.27 17.03
C ASP A 106 -13.58 -9.69 17.59
N GLY A 107 -12.49 -9.87 18.30
CA GLY A 107 -12.09 -11.20 18.76
C GLY A 107 -11.84 -12.16 17.59
N GLU A 108 -12.77 -13.12 17.39
CA GLU A 108 -12.69 -14.09 16.28
C GLU A 108 -13.57 -13.72 15.08
N LYS A 109 -14.45 -12.71 15.21
CA LYS A 109 -15.39 -12.33 14.16
C LYS A 109 -14.83 -11.21 13.29
N GLU A 110 -14.93 -11.40 11.99
CA GLU A 110 -14.58 -10.40 11.00
C GLU A 110 -15.82 -9.62 10.56
N PHE A 111 -15.65 -8.31 10.46
CA PHE A 111 -16.62 -7.38 9.92
C PHE A 111 -16.01 -6.58 8.79
N TYR A 112 -16.85 -6.08 7.92
CA TYR A 112 -16.45 -5.35 6.71
C TYR A 112 -17.11 -3.98 6.73
N THR A 113 -16.32 -2.92 6.45
CA THR A 113 -16.84 -1.55 6.48
C THR A 113 -16.29 -0.72 5.34
N ARG A 114 -17.07 0.29 4.94
CA ARG A 114 -16.63 1.36 4.06
C ARG A 114 -16.24 2.63 4.83
N ALA A 115 -16.61 2.69 6.10
CA ALA A 115 -16.21 3.79 6.98
C ALA A 115 -14.73 3.64 7.33
N GLY A 116 -13.90 4.56 6.82
CA GLY A 116 -12.45 4.55 7.01
C GLY A 116 -11.95 5.61 7.99
N ALA A 117 -12.80 6.11 8.87
CA ALA A 117 -12.38 7.03 9.94
C ALA A 117 -11.64 6.24 11.02
N PHE A 118 -10.33 6.04 10.86
CA PHE A 118 -9.52 5.27 11.80
C PHE A 118 -8.67 6.16 12.69
N ASN A 119 -8.27 5.60 13.83
CA ASN A 119 -7.32 6.18 14.79
C ASN A 119 -6.28 5.15 15.19
N VAL A 120 -5.18 5.63 15.75
CA VAL A 120 -4.18 4.76 16.38
C VAL A 120 -4.41 4.82 17.89
N ASP A 121 -4.49 3.65 18.53
CA ASP A 121 -4.64 3.54 19.98
C ASP A 121 -3.30 3.71 20.72
N LYS A 122 -3.32 3.61 22.03
CA LYS A 122 -2.12 3.71 22.89
C LYS A 122 -1.07 2.65 22.57
N ASP A 123 -1.50 1.47 22.16
CA ASP A 123 -0.64 0.31 21.90
C ASP A 123 -0.18 0.28 20.42
N GLY A 124 -0.56 1.29 19.64
CA GLY A 124 -0.20 1.42 18.23
C GLY A 124 -1.13 0.68 17.26
N ASN A 125 -2.24 0.09 17.72
CA ASN A 125 -3.17 -0.59 16.82
C ASN A 125 -4.00 0.43 16.04
N LEU A 126 -4.22 0.15 14.76
CA LEU A 126 -5.15 0.92 13.94
C LEU A 126 -6.58 0.46 14.24
N VAL A 127 -7.40 1.34 14.82
CA VAL A 127 -8.74 1.02 15.32
C VAL A 127 -9.81 1.94 14.76
N ASN A 128 -11.03 1.44 14.70
CA ASN A 128 -12.21 2.28 14.46
C ASN A 128 -12.61 2.96 15.79
N PRO A 129 -12.60 4.31 15.89
CA PRO A 129 -12.86 5.02 17.14
C PRO A 129 -14.29 4.87 17.65
N ALA A 130 -15.26 4.46 16.81
CA ALA A 130 -16.65 4.31 17.22
C ALA A 130 -16.87 3.07 18.10
N ASN A 131 -16.14 1.99 17.84
CA ASN A 131 -16.36 0.69 18.49
C ASN A 131 -15.08 -0.01 18.96
N GLY A 132 -13.91 0.59 18.70
CA GLY A 132 -12.61 0.04 19.12
C GLY A 132 -12.15 -1.19 18.33
N LEU A 133 -12.81 -1.57 17.25
CA LEU A 133 -12.43 -2.72 16.44
C LEU A 133 -11.13 -2.46 15.69
N LYS A 134 -10.27 -3.47 15.65
CA LYS A 134 -8.96 -3.39 15.02
C LYS A 134 -9.02 -3.63 13.53
N VAL A 135 -8.36 -2.79 12.77
CA VAL A 135 -8.22 -2.94 11.32
C VAL A 135 -7.25 -4.07 11.02
N GLN A 136 -7.61 -4.92 10.07
CA GLN A 136 -6.82 -6.08 9.68
C GLN A 136 -5.93 -5.77 8.46
N GLY A 137 -4.78 -6.43 8.43
CA GLY A 137 -3.82 -6.31 7.34
C GLY A 137 -2.62 -7.21 7.52
N TRP A 138 -1.51 -6.82 6.93
CA TRP A 138 -0.24 -7.54 7.02
C TRP A 138 0.81 -6.62 7.63
N ASN A 139 1.43 -7.05 8.72
CA ASN A 139 2.55 -6.35 9.32
C ASN A 139 3.86 -6.67 8.59
N SER A 140 4.80 -5.75 8.61
CA SER A 140 6.12 -5.97 8.04
C SER A 140 6.88 -7.02 8.83
N ARG A 141 7.66 -7.83 8.11
CA ARG A 141 8.60 -8.81 8.66
C ARG A 141 10.01 -8.42 8.25
N VAL A 142 10.98 -8.82 9.04
CA VAL A 142 12.39 -8.59 8.76
C VAL A 142 12.96 -9.83 8.07
N ASP A 143 13.63 -9.65 6.95
CA ASP A 143 14.36 -10.71 6.24
C ASP A 143 15.72 -10.98 6.92
N GLU A 144 16.38 -12.05 6.54
CA GLU A 144 17.73 -12.43 7.03
C GLU A 144 18.77 -11.31 6.83
N ASN A 145 18.56 -10.48 5.82
CA ASN A 145 19.40 -9.30 5.51
C ASN A 145 19.02 -8.03 6.28
N GLY A 146 18.09 -8.10 7.24
CA GLY A 146 17.62 -6.95 8.00
C GLY A 146 16.67 -6.01 7.23
N THR A 147 16.26 -6.37 6.01
CA THR A 147 15.32 -5.54 5.21
C THR A 147 13.88 -5.86 5.59
N LYS A 148 13.08 -4.84 5.86
CA LYS A 148 11.65 -4.99 6.13
C LYS A 148 10.88 -5.18 4.83
N TYR A 149 10.04 -6.21 4.80
CA TYR A 149 9.14 -6.49 3.69
C TYR A 149 7.75 -6.91 4.20
N ILE A 150 6.73 -6.74 3.37
CA ILE A 150 5.35 -7.13 3.68
C ILE A 150 4.98 -8.33 2.81
N ASN A 151 4.59 -9.43 3.46
CA ASN A 151 4.11 -10.62 2.78
C ASN A 151 2.58 -10.69 2.82
N SER A 152 1.94 -10.30 1.74
CA SER A 152 0.47 -10.33 1.59
C SER A 152 -0.13 -11.70 1.27
N SER A 153 0.71 -12.72 1.12
CA SER A 153 0.24 -14.12 1.00
C SER A 153 0.05 -14.80 2.36
N SER A 154 0.44 -14.15 3.47
CA SER A 154 0.21 -14.65 4.82
C SER A 154 -1.21 -14.37 5.28
N SER A 155 -1.64 -15.01 6.39
CA SER A 155 -2.90 -14.67 7.06
C SER A 155 -2.91 -13.20 7.49
N ILE A 156 -4.10 -12.57 7.47
CA ILE A 156 -4.28 -11.22 7.97
C ILE A 156 -4.14 -11.19 9.50
N GLU A 157 -3.57 -10.12 10.00
CA GLU A 157 -3.30 -9.86 11.42
C GLU A 157 -3.78 -8.45 11.79
N ASP A 158 -3.86 -8.15 13.08
CA ASP A 158 -4.13 -6.79 13.56
C ASP A 158 -3.00 -5.87 13.11
N ILE A 159 -3.33 -4.73 12.50
CA ILE A 159 -2.31 -3.73 12.11
C ILE A 159 -1.80 -3.04 13.36
N THR A 160 -0.50 -3.19 13.61
CA THR A 160 0.17 -2.54 14.74
C THR A 160 1.28 -1.62 14.22
N LEU A 161 1.16 -0.34 14.55
CA LEU A 161 2.13 0.69 14.22
C LEU A 161 3.04 0.92 15.42
N PRO A 162 4.33 0.65 15.34
CA PRO A 162 5.25 0.83 16.46
C PRO A 162 5.57 2.31 16.66
N LEU A 163 4.60 3.10 17.14
CA LEU A 163 4.75 4.52 17.42
C LEU A 163 5.90 4.76 18.41
N TYR A 164 6.73 5.76 18.14
CA TYR A 164 7.92 6.09 18.95
C TYR A 164 8.97 4.97 19.03
N SER A 165 8.88 3.95 18.17
CA SER A 165 9.90 2.90 18.14
C SER A 165 11.22 3.46 17.64
N LYS A 166 12.28 2.84 18.14
CA LYS A 166 13.64 3.07 17.65
C LYS A 166 13.90 2.11 16.50
N GLU A 167 14.33 2.65 15.38
CA GLU A 167 14.92 1.83 14.33
C GLU A 167 16.39 1.64 14.67
N PRO A 168 16.87 0.39 14.85
CA PRO A 168 18.28 0.15 15.13
C PRO A 168 19.13 0.68 13.98
N ALA A 169 20.36 1.05 14.28
CA ALA A 169 21.33 1.38 13.26
C ALA A 169 21.57 0.16 12.35
N LYS A 170 21.80 0.44 11.07
CA LYS A 170 22.24 -0.57 10.11
C LYS A 170 23.63 -0.23 9.64
N ALA A 171 24.58 -1.14 9.88
CA ALA A 171 25.93 -1.02 9.32
C ALA A 171 25.86 -0.95 7.80
N THR A 172 26.77 -0.19 7.20
CA THR A 172 26.92 -0.14 5.74
C THR A 172 27.38 -1.50 5.24
N GLY A 173 26.57 -2.16 4.42
CA GLY A 173 26.89 -3.43 3.78
C GLY A 173 27.32 -3.26 2.33
N GLU A 174 26.84 -2.21 1.67
CA GLU A 174 27.08 -1.96 0.25
C GLU A 174 27.31 -0.47 -0.02
N VAL A 175 28.34 -0.17 -0.80
CA VAL A 175 28.63 1.17 -1.31
C VAL A 175 28.77 1.11 -2.82
N ILE A 176 27.88 1.79 -3.54
CA ILE A 176 27.92 1.87 -5.01
C ILE A 176 28.64 3.14 -5.43
N PHE A 177 29.61 2.99 -6.32
CA PHE A 177 30.49 4.04 -6.79
C PHE A 177 30.33 4.29 -8.28
N LYS A 178 30.02 5.53 -8.66
CA LYS A 178 30.08 5.98 -10.06
C LYS A 178 30.98 7.21 -10.18
N SER A 179 31.95 7.19 -11.10
CA SER A 179 32.92 8.22 -11.20
C SER A 179 33.62 8.25 -12.56
N ASN A 180 34.25 9.36 -12.87
CA ASN A 180 35.20 9.44 -13.96
C ASN A 180 36.58 9.82 -13.44
N LEU A 181 37.60 9.04 -13.81
CA LEU A 181 38.99 9.33 -13.57
C LEU A 181 39.59 9.97 -14.82
N ASN A 182 40.34 11.09 -14.66
CA ASN A 182 40.87 11.81 -15.81
C ASN A 182 42.00 11.06 -16.51
N ALA A 183 41.74 10.55 -17.70
CA ALA A 183 42.75 9.82 -18.52
C ALA A 183 44.02 10.63 -18.79
N SER A 184 43.92 11.96 -18.86
CA SER A 184 45.05 12.87 -19.14
C SER A 184 45.90 13.18 -17.90
N ALA A 185 45.56 12.64 -16.72
CA ALA A 185 46.35 12.84 -15.51
C ALA A 185 47.76 12.23 -15.66
N GLY A 186 48.74 12.91 -15.10
CA GLY A 186 50.13 12.41 -15.10
C GLY A 186 50.32 11.19 -14.20
N THR A 187 51.24 10.31 -14.57
CA THR A 187 51.57 9.12 -13.77
C THR A 187 52.36 9.48 -12.50
N VAL A 188 52.13 8.71 -11.44
CA VAL A 188 52.91 8.78 -10.20
C VAL A 188 54.01 7.72 -10.24
N PRO A 189 55.31 8.09 -10.00
CA PRO A 189 56.41 7.13 -9.96
C PRO A 189 56.20 6.11 -8.82
N GLU A 190 56.72 4.88 -9.00
CA GLU A 190 56.74 3.89 -7.93
C GLU A 190 57.73 4.30 -6.83
N GLY A 191 57.35 4.02 -5.56
CA GLY A 191 58.23 4.31 -4.41
C GLY A 191 58.10 5.72 -3.80
N VAL A 192 57.07 6.47 -4.17
CA VAL A 192 56.74 7.78 -3.58
C VAL A 192 56.25 7.61 -2.15
N THR A 193 56.73 8.48 -1.25
CA THR A 193 56.25 8.45 0.14
C THR A 193 54.77 8.87 0.24
N PRO A 194 54.03 8.38 1.24
CA PRO A 194 52.60 8.75 1.41
C PRO A 194 52.36 10.29 1.48
N GLU A 195 53.31 11.02 2.05
CA GLU A 195 53.20 12.48 2.16
C GLU A 195 53.37 13.19 0.80
N GLU A 196 54.30 12.72 -0.04
CA GLU A 196 54.49 13.21 -1.39
C GLU A 196 53.33 12.84 -2.31
N LEU A 197 52.81 11.63 -2.15
CA LEU A 197 51.59 11.17 -2.86
C LEU A 197 50.41 12.09 -2.54
N GLN A 198 50.21 12.41 -1.27
CA GLN A 198 49.13 13.31 -0.83
C GLN A 198 49.29 14.72 -1.46
N LYS A 199 50.50 15.25 -1.56
CA LYS A 199 50.78 16.54 -2.22
C LYS A 199 50.47 16.48 -3.72
N MET A 200 50.80 15.39 -4.40
CA MET A 200 50.54 15.22 -5.83
C MET A 200 49.03 15.02 -6.14
N ILE A 201 48.29 14.39 -5.26
CA ILE A 201 46.85 14.21 -5.40
C ILE A 201 46.07 15.49 -5.08
N SER A 202 46.51 16.27 -4.08
CA SER A 202 45.84 17.48 -3.57
C SER A 202 46.42 18.78 -4.16
N ASP A 203 47.13 18.74 -5.29
CA ASP A 203 47.66 19.92 -5.94
C ASP A 203 46.52 20.93 -6.24
N PRO A 204 46.65 22.20 -5.89
CA PRO A 204 45.66 23.23 -6.15
C PRO A 204 45.38 23.44 -7.65
N ASP A 205 46.34 23.15 -8.51
CA ASP A 205 46.17 23.23 -9.96
C ASP A 205 45.54 21.94 -10.52
N PRO A 206 44.31 21.97 -11.04
CA PRO A 206 43.62 20.77 -11.57
C PRO A 206 44.41 20.02 -12.66
N LYS A 207 45.24 20.74 -13.43
CA LYS A 207 46.04 20.15 -14.51
C LYS A 207 47.29 19.42 -14.01
N LYS A 208 47.75 19.70 -12.80
CA LYS A 208 48.91 19.04 -12.17
C LYS A 208 48.52 17.90 -11.24
N ARG A 209 47.24 17.77 -10.95
CA ARG A 209 46.77 16.68 -10.12
C ARG A 209 47.00 15.33 -10.78
N LYS A 210 47.68 14.44 -10.07
CA LYS A 210 47.97 13.07 -10.52
C LYS A 210 47.04 12.05 -9.97
N GLY A 211 46.02 12.47 -9.20
CA GLY A 211 45.02 11.61 -8.61
C GLY A 211 43.86 12.39 -8.06
N HIS A 212 42.94 11.66 -7.41
CA HIS A 212 41.70 12.19 -6.83
C HIS A 212 41.43 11.57 -5.47
N THR A 213 40.96 12.37 -4.53
CA THR A 213 40.53 11.90 -3.22
C THR A 213 39.04 12.17 -3.07
N THR A 214 38.31 11.20 -2.58
CA THR A 214 36.91 11.35 -2.23
C THR A 214 36.64 10.76 -0.85
N THR A 215 35.68 11.35 -0.13
CA THR A 215 35.24 10.89 1.18
C THR A 215 33.76 10.55 1.14
N ILE A 216 33.41 9.46 1.79
CA ILE A 216 32.03 8.95 1.87
C ILE A 216 31.75 8.62 3.33
N LYS A 217 30.56 8.96 3.78
CA LYS A 217 30.08 8.57 5.10
C LYS A 217 29.58 7.13 5.07
N ILE A 218 30.10 6.30 5.97
CA ILE A 218 29.65 4.95 6.22
C ILE A 218 29.24 4.83 7.68
N PHE A 219 28.42 3.85 8.00
CA PHE A 219 27.94 3.61 9.37
C PHE A 219 28.44 2.26 9.85
N ASP A 220 28.87 2.21 11.12
CA ASP A 220 29.26 0.97 11.78
C ASP A 220 28.04 0.27 12.44
N ASP A 221 28.25 -0.91 13.04
CA ASP A 221 27.20 -1.69 13.70
C ASP A 221 26.55 -0.93 14.89
N GLN A 222 27.24 0.07 15.44
CA GLN A 222 26.70 0.91 16.49
C GLN A 222 26.00 2.18 15.97
N GLY A 223 26.04 2.39 14.65
CA GLY A 223 25.46 3.57 13.99
C GLY A 223 26.32 4.82 14.07
N MET A 224 27.59 4.69 14.46
CA MET A 224 28.52 5.80 14.40
C MET A 224 28.91 6.11 12.95
N GLU A 225 28.89 7.39 12.63
CA GLU A 225 29.33 7.88 11.32
C GLU A 225 30.85 7.83 11.24
N ARG A 226 31.37 7.21 10.18
CA ARG A 226 32.79 7.14 9.87
C ARG A 226 33.02 7.62 8.44
N GLU A 227 34.17 8.25 8.20
CA GLU A 227 34.52 8.66 6.87
C GLU A 227 35.40 7.61 6.19
N LEU A 228 34.86 7.07 5.09
CA LEU A 228 35.62 6.25 4.14
C LEU A 228 36.35 7.18 3.17
N LYS A 229 37.66 7.17 3.19
CA LYS A 229 38.51 7.94 2.30
C LYS A 229 39.06 7.05 1.20
N LEU A 230 38.71 7.36 -0.02
CA LEU A 230 39.21 6.69 -1.22
C LEU A 230 40.17 7.64 -1.95
N GLN A 231 41.35 7.15 -2.26
CA GLN A 231 42.38 7.91 -3.00
C GLN A 231 42.72 7.13 -4.27
N PHE A 232 42.65 7.79 -5.41
CA PHE A 232 42.96 7.21 -6.71
C PHE A 232 44.15 7.95 -7.31
N TRP A 233 45.14 7.22 -7.87
CA TRP A 233 46.25 7.78 -8.61
C TRP A 233 46.64 6.89 -9.79
N LYS A 234 47.13 7.52 -10.85
CA LYS A 234 47.55 6.86 -12.08
C LYS A 234 48.96 6.30 -11.93
N VAL A 235 49.15 5.00 -12.06
CA VAL A 235 50.46 4.35 -12.01
C VAL A 235 51.06 4.19 -13.41
N ARG A 236 50.23 3.69 -14.35
CA ARG A 236 50.59 3.47 -15.75
C ARG A 236 49.40 3.88 -16.63
N ASP A 237 49.63 3.90 -17.94
CA ASP A 237 48.52 4.11 -18.86
C ASP A 237 47.50 2.99 -18.69
N ASN A 238 46.23 3.39 -18.53
CA ASN A 238 45.07 2.52 -18.29
C ASN A 238 45.13 1.73 -16.97
N VAL A 239 46.05 2.01 -16.06
CA VAL A 239 46.14 1.35 -14.75
C VAL A 239 46.19 2.43 -13.65
N TRP A 240 45.21 2.33 -12.77
CA TRP A 240 45.07 3.20 -11.60
C TRP A 240 45.20 2.35 -10.34
N ARG A 241 45.75 2.94 -9.32
CA ARG A 241 45.77 2.35 -7.98
C ARG A 241 44.81 3.13 -7.07
N ALA A 242 44.06 2.40 -6.28
CA ALA A 242 43.16 2.96 -5.28
C ALA A 242 43.62 2.57 -3.88
N SER A 243 43.59 3.48 -2.94
CA SER A 243 43.80 3.18 -1.52
C SER A 243 42.57 3.54 -0.73
N VAL A 244 42.24 2.67 0.20
CA VAL A 244 41.10 2.79 1.10
C VAL A 244 41.57 3.04 2.51
N ASP A 245 41.01 4.07 3.14
CA ASP A 245 41.23 4.34 4.56
C ASP A 245 39.91 4.69 5.25
N VAL A 246 39.73 4.21 6.47
CA VAL A 246 38.53 4.46 7.28
C VAL A 246 38.98 5.23 8.53
N THR A 247 38.35 6.36 8.78
CA THR A 247 38.68 7.20 9.93
C THR A 247 38.39 6.42 11.23
N ASP A 248 39.30 6.55 12.21
CA ASP A 248 39.24 5.89 13.51
C ASP A 248 39.22 4.36 13.46
N SER A 249 39.77 3.76 12.41
CA SER A 249 39.96 2.31 12.33
C SER A 249 41.38 1.90 12.77
N SER A 250 41.49 0.77 13.45
CA SER A 250 42.80 0.22 13.84
C SER A 250 43.47 -0.58 12.71
N GLN A 251 42.68 -1.18 11.85
CA GLN A 251 43.15 -1.96 10.69
C GLN A 251 42.11 -1.83 9.57
N VAL A 252 42.57 -1.66 8.35
CA VAL A 252 41.76 -1.72 7.12
C VAL A 252 42.42 -2.74 6.21
N SER A 253 41.66 -3.66 5.66
CA SER A 253 42.10 -4.59 4.61
C SER A 253 41.09 -4.57 3.48
N VAL A 254 41.58 -4.69 2.26
CA VAL A 254 40.77 -4.76 1.05
C VAL A 254 41.00 -6.13 0.41
N ASP A 255 39.95 -6.90 0.27
CA ASP A 255 39.95 -8.16 -0.45
C ASP A 255 39.24 -7.95 -1.79
N VAL A 256 39.93 -8.23 -2.87
CA VAL A 256 39.35 -8.19 -4.22
C VAL A 256 38.94 -9.61 -4.58
N ASP A 257 37.64 -9.84 -4.71
CA ASP A 257 37.11 -11.16 -5.04
C ASP A 257 37.44 -11.49 -6.51
N SER A 258 38.43 -12.34 -6.71
CA SER A 258 38.70 -12.99 -7.99
C SER A 258 37.82 -14.24 -8.20
N SER A 259 36.59 -14.23 -7.66
CA SER A 259 35.70 -15.40 -7.69
C SER A 259 34.92 -15.53 -9.00
N SER A 260 35.59 -15.98 -10.06
CA SER A 260 34.87 -16.71 -11.10
C SER A 260 35.59 -17.99 -11.56
N VAL A 261 36.66 -18.45 -10.89
CA VAL A 261 37.18 -19.82 -11.10
C VAL A 261 37.79 -20.33 -9.80
N GLY A 262 37.30 -21.46 -9.32
CA GLY A 262 37.65 -22.10 -8.06
C GLY A 262 39.14 -22.10 -7.72
N GLY A 263 39.51 -21.41 -6.68
CA GLY A 263 40.89 -21.51 -6.18
C GLY A 263 41.21 -20.41 -5.18
N GLN A 264 41.26 -20.82 -3.90
CA GLN A 264 42.01 -20.24 -2.79
C GLN A 264 41.94 -18.74 -2.58
N ASN A 265 41.16 -18.37 -1.60
CA ASN A 265 41.14 -17.11 -0.87
C ASN A 265 42.58 -16.78 -0.41
N THR A 266 43.28 -15.93 -1.12
CA THR A 266 44.54 -15.37 -0.64
C THR A 266 44.23 -14.12 0.16
N GLN A 267 43.92 -14.30 1.43
CA GLN A 267 43.87 -13.20 2.39
C GLN A 267 45.27 -12.60 2.53
N VAL A 268 45.52 -11.49 1.84
CA VAL A 268 46.68 -10.64 2.12
C VAL A 268 46.26 -9.69 3.25
N ALA A 269 46.46 -10.13 4.48
CA ALA A 269 46.20 -9.33 5.65
C ALA A 269 46.98 -8.02 5.61
N GLY A 270 46.29 -6.89 5.48
CA GLY A 270 46.85 -5.54 5.62
C GLY A 270 47.06 -4.76 4.32
N ASN A 271 46.65 -5.23 3.17
CA ASN A 271 46.73 -4.44 1.95
C ASN A 271 45.55 -3.47 1.86
N LYS A 272 45.85 -2.15 1.91
CA LYS A 272 44.85 -1.06 1.78
C LYS A 272 44.66 -0.63 0.33
N GLU A 273 45.38 -1.22 -0.60
CA GLU A 273 45.49 -0.79 -1.99
C GLU A 273 45.03 -1.88 -2.95
N PHE A 274 44.37 -1.49 -4.04
CA PHE A 274 43.99 -2.35 -5.14
C PHE A 274 44.16 -1.63 -6.47
N GLU A 275 44.32 -2.37 -7.56
CA GLU A 275 44.53 -1.83 -8.90
C GLU A 275 43.27 -1.91 -9.74
N LEU A 276 43.01 -0.88 -10.52
CA LEU A 276 41.92 -0.73 -11.47
C LEU A 276 42.49 -0.73 -12.89
N GLY A 277 42.13 -1.71 -13.70
CA GLY A 277 42.53 -1.81 -15.10
C GLY A 277 41.44 -1.33 -16.04
N PHE A 278 41.75 -0.43 -16.93
CA PHE A 278 40.81 0.13 -17.92
C PHE A 278 41.17 -0.31 -19.34
N SER A 279 40.15 -0.47 -20.18
CA SER A 279 40.31 -0.66 -21.59
C SER A 279 40.78 0.65 -22.27
N PRO A 280 41.35 0.58 -23.49
CA PRO A 280 41.65 1.79 -24.27
C PRO A 280 40.44 2.71 -24.51
N ASP A 281 39.23 2.16 -24.46
CA ASP A 281 37.94 2.88 -24.58
C ASP A 281 37.49 3.55 -23.28
N GLY A 282 38.30 3.47 -22.20
CA GLY A 282 38.03 4.10 -20.91
C GLY A 282 37.03 3.37 -20.02
N ARG A 283 36.75 2.08 -20.28
CA ARG A 283 35.84 1.25 -19.48
C ARG A 283 36.65 0.43 -18.47
N LEU A 284 36.09 0.24 -17.29
CA LEU A 284 36.69 -0.62 -16.27
C LEU A 284 36.60 -2.09 -16.71
N VAL A 285 37.72 -2.80 -16.74
CA VAL A 285 37.77 -4.21 -17.17
C VAL A 285 38.20 -5.11 -16.04
N ASN A 286 39.08 -4.66 -15.18
CA ASN A 286 39.67 -5.48 -14.14
C ASN A 286 39.85 -4.69 -12.84
N VAL A 287 39.65 -5.40 -11.70
CA VAL A 287 40.05 -4.95 -10.37
C VAL A 287 40.89 -6.07 -9.78
N SER A 288 42.12 -5.76 -9.39
CA SER A 288 43.07 -6.74 -8.90
C SER A 288 43.88 -6.24 -7.71
N ASP A 289 44.45 -7.13 -6.96
CA ASP A 289 45.40 -6.85 -5.89
C ASP A 289 46.86 -6.75 -6.35
N GLY A 290 47.05 -6.61 -7.67
CA GLY A 290 48.38 -6.55 -8.31
C GLY A 290 48.75 -7.77 -9.14
N THR A 291 47.87 -8.80 -9.22
CA THR A 291 48.00 -9.97 -10.11
C THR A 291 47.01 -9.84 -11.26
N ASP A 292 47.48 -10.07 -12.50
CA ASP A 292 46.66 -10.00 -13.72
C ASP A 292 45.54 -11.05 -13.71
N SER A 293 44.34 -10.65 -13.34
CA SER A 293 43.11 -11.45 -13.42
C SER A 293 42.04 -10.74 -14.23
N GLN A 294 41.59 -11.30 -15.33
CA GLN A 294 40.42 -10.79 -16.04
C GLN A 294 39.15 -11.24 -15.31
N SER A 295 38.38 -10.29 -14.82
CA SER A 295 37.11 -10.52 -14.17
C SER A 295 35.96 -10.29 -15.16
N SER A 296 35.00 -11.19 -15.21
CA SER A 296 33.75 -11.01 -15.95
C SER A 296 32.60 -10.90 -14.97
N GLY A 297 31.79 -9.82 -15.06
CA GLY A 297 30.67 -9.59 -14.18
C GLY A 297 30.77 -8.29 -13.37
N MET A 298 30.12 -8.25 -12.22
CA MET A 298 30.19 -7.12 -11.30
C MET A 298 31.57 -7.05 -10.64
N LEU A 299 32.24 -5.92 -10.79
CA LEU A 299 33.54 -5.65 -10.18
C LEU A 299 33.32 -5.00 -8.81
N ALA A 300 33.69 -5.71 -7.76
CA ALA A 300 33.54 -5.26 -6.40
C ALA A 300 34.82 -5.53 -5.58
N ALA A 301 35.08 -4.68 -4.59
CA ALA A 301 36.13 -4.88 -3.61
C ALA A 301 35.49 -5.01 -2.22
N LYS A 302 35.78 -6.08 -1.48
CA LYS A 302 35.33 -6.24 -0.10
C LYS A 302 36.30 -5.51 0.82
N VAL A 303 35.80 -4.48 1.47
CA VAL A 303 36.58 -3.70 2.44
C VAL A 303 36.25 -4.19 3.84
N SER A 304 37.24 -4.66 4.57
CA SER A 304 37.09 -5.07 5.97
C SER A 304 37.89 -4.10 6.87
N PHE A 305 37.27 -3.62 7.92
CA PHE A 305 37.90 -2.72 8.86
C PHE A 305 37.62 -3.13 10.31
N ARG A 306 38.52 -2.82 11.21
CA ARG A 306 38.39 -3.12 12.62
C ARG A 306 38.38 -1.82 13.43
N ILE A 307 37.39 -1.72 14.32
CA ILE A 307 37.22 -0.58 15.22
C ILE A 307 38.01 -0.85 16.51
N PRO A 308 38.72 0.14 17.06
CA PRO A 308 39.34 0.00 18.36
C PRO A 308 38.30 -0.31 19.43
N GLY A 309 38.49 -1.44 20.13
CA GLY A 309 37.56 -1.92 21.17
C GLY A 309 36.48 -2.91 20.71
N ASN A 310 36.32 -3.15 19.41
CA ASN A 310 35.47 -4.22 18.87
C ASN A 310 36.34 -5.39 18.37
N PRO A 311 36.17 -6.62 18.89
CA PRO A 311 36.95 -7.78 18.43
C PRO A 311 36.56 -8.25 17.01
N GLU A 312 35.36 -7.95 16.54
CA GLU A 312 34.87 -8.37 15.25
C GLU A 312 35.21 -7.35 14.17
N ALA A 313 35.70 -7.83 13.01
CA ALA A 313 35.92 -7.01 11.84
C ALA A 313 34.58 -6.79 11.11
N GLN A 314 34.30 -5.55 10.79
CA GLN A 314 33.17 -5.19 9.95
C GLN A 314 33.60 -5.18 8.49
N SER A 315 32.73 -5.60 7.58
CA SER A 315 33.01 -5.64 6.16
C SER A 315 31.86 -5.09 5.36
N PHE A 316 32.17 -4.37 4.29
CA PHE A 316 31.21 -3.93 3.28
C PHE A 316 31.75 -4.16 1.88
N GLU A 317 30.84 -4.22 0.92
CA GLU A 317 31.15 -4.42 -0.49
C GLU A 317 31.17 -3.08 -1.20
N LEU A 318 32.31 -2.73 -1.79
CA LEU A 318 32.49 -1.53 -2.62
C LEU A 318 32.28 -1.92 -4.08
N LYS A 319 31.10 -1.66 -4.63
CA LYS A 319 30.76 -1.93 -6.03
C LYS A 319 31.25 -0.83 -6.94
N LEU A 320 32.15 -1.17 -7.85
CA LEU A 320 32.86 -0.26 -8.72
C LEU A 320 32.28 -0.19 -10.14
N GLY A 321 31.43 -1.16 -10.51
CA GLY A 321 30.73 -1.24 -11.79
C GLY A 321 30.80 -2.62 -12.43
N GLU A 322 30.20 -2.77 -13.59
CA GLU A 322 30.28 -4.03 -14.37
C GLU A 322 31.42 -3.97 -15.37
N ALA A 323 32.12 -5.13 -15.52
CA ALA A 323 33.26 -5.25 -16.42
C ALA A 323 32.90 -4.90 -17.87
N GLY A 324 33.62 -3.98 -18.47
CA GLY A 324 33.39 -3.53 -19.86
C GLY A 324 32.18 -2.64 -20.09
N MET A 325 31.41 -2.30 -19.03
CA MET A 325 30.29 -1.35 -19.12
C MET A 325 30.72 0.06 -18.75
N VAL A 326 29.85 1.04 -19.05
CA VAL A 326 30.05 2.47 -18.70
C VAL A 326 29.38 2.79 -17.37
N ASP A 327 28.79 1.80 -16.73
CA ASP A 327 28.12 1.93 -15.45
C ASP A 327 29.11 1.65 -14.30
N GLY A 328 29.54 2.68 -13.59
CA GLY A 328 30.54 2.57 -12.53
C GLY A 328 31.68 3.56 -12.71
N ILE A 329 32.93 3.09 -12.48
CA ILE A 329 34.12 3.90 -12.66
C ILE A 329 34.56 3.85 -14.12
N THR A 330 34.81 5.01 -14.69
CA THR A 330 35.28 5.18 -16.08
C THR A 330 36.56 6.03 -16.14
N GLN A 331 37.30 5.91 -17.23
CA GLN A 331 38.50 6.70 -17.48
C GLN A 331 38.38 7.47 -18.80
N PHE A 332 37.82 8.68 -18.74
CA PHE A 332 37.73 9.56 -19.91
C PHE A 332 38.59 10.83 -19.71
N SER A 333 38.98 11.50 -20.80
CA SER A 333 39.73 12.73 -20.79
C SER A 333 38.87 13.95 -20.40
N SER A 334 38.26 13.88 -19.21
CA SER A 334 37.46 14.94 -18.58
C SER A 334 37.86 15.07 -17.12
N ASP A 335 37.40 16.12 -16.46
CA ASP A 335 37.72 16.37 -15.05
C ASP A 335 37.31 15.19 -14.15
N PHE A 336 38.06 15.05 -13.03
CA PHE A 336 37.73 14.07 -12.00
C PHE A 336 36.34 14.33 -11.43
N THR A 337 35.47 13.36 -11.53
CA THR A 337 34.13 13.40 -10.93
C THR A 337 33.89 12.10 -10.20
N THR A 338 34.19 12.05 -8.91
CA THR A 338 33.97 10.83 -8.13
C THR A 338 32.91 11.10 -7.09
N LYS A 339 31.80 10.35 -7.14
CA LYS A 339 30.69 10.43 -6.18
C LYS A 339 30.25 9.04 -5.83
N ALA A 340 30.07 8.76 -4.54
CA ALA A 340 29.25 7.64 -4.14
C ALA A 340 27.81 7.93 -4.49
N ILE A 341 27.11 6.97 -5.09
CA ILE A 341 25.71 7.15 -5.49
C ILE A 341 24.78 6.65 -4.42
N LYS A 342 25.12 5.55 -3.79
CA LYS A 342 24.27 4.90 -2.82
C LYS A 342 25.11 4.18 -1.78
N GLN A 343 24.66 4.29 -0.54
CA GLN A 343 25.08 3.43 0.57
C GLN A 343 23.83 2.99 1.31
N ASP A 344 23.83 1.83 1.93
CA ASP A 344 22.66 1.19 2.54
C ASP A 344 22.64 1.25 4.07
N GLY A 345 23.68 1.82 4.68
CA GLY A 345 23.77 2.03 6.12
C GLY A 345 23.06 3.30 6.59
N TYR A 346 22.62 3.31 7.84
CA TYR A 346 22.01 4.47 8.49
C TYR A 346 22.18 4.42 10.01
N PRO A 347 22.22 5.59 10.68
CA PRO A 347 22.26 5.65 12.13
C PRO A 347 20.92 5.27 12.74
N MET A 348 20.88 5.08 14.05
CA MET A 348 19.62 4.88 14.78
C MET A 348 18.67 6.05 14.54
N GLY A 349 17.40 5.73 14.27
CA GLY A 349 16.35 6.71 14.06
C GLY A 349 15.15 6.48 14.97
N TYR A 350 14.39 7.56 15.24
CA TYR A 350 13.07 7.49 15.88
C TYR A 350 12.00 7.75 14.83
N MET A 351 10.88 7.04 14.92
CA MET A 351 9.76 7.28 14.03
C MET A 351 9.14 8.65 14.35
N GLU A 352 9.12 9.54 13.38
CA GLU A 352 8.53 10.90 13.49
C GLU A 352 7.11 10.96 12.92
N ALA A 353 6.89 10.29 11.81
CA ALA A 353 5.61 10.30 11.11
C ALA A 353 5.39 9.00 10.35
N PHE A 354 4.17 8.79 9.90
CA PHE A 354 3.85 7.74 8.94
C PHE A 354 2.97 8.30 7.82
N SER A 355 3.03 7.68 6.67
CA SER A 355 2.20 7.97 5.50
C SER A 355 1.58 6.69 4.97
N ILE A 356 0.42 6.80 4.33
CA ILE A 356 -0.27 5.66 3.72
C ILE A 356 -0.38 5.94 2.22
N ASP A 357 0.06 5.00 1.42
CA ASP A 357 0.02 5.12 -0.04
C ASP A 357 -1.28 4.57 -0.65
N ASN A 358 -1.44 4.70 -1.97
CA ASN A 358 -2.61 4.21 -2.69
C ASN A 358 -2.73 2.68 -2.76
N SER A 359 -1.70 1.96 -2.37
CA SER A 359 -1.71 0.50 -2.21
C SER A 359 -2.14 0.08 -0.80
N GLY A 360 -2.42 1.04 0.08
CA GLY A 360 -2.71 0.81 1.48
C GLY A 360 -1.48 0.44 2.31
N THR A 361 -0.27 0.65 1.78
CA THR A 361 0.96 0.41 2.52
C THR A 361 1.23 1.58 3.45
N ILE A 362 1.41 1.29 4.72
CA ILE A 362 1.75 2.24 5.76
C ILE A 362 3.28 2.28 5.87
N THR A 363 3.86 3.42 5.53
CA THR A 363 5.31 3.64 5.55
C THR A 363 5.67 4.59 6.68
N GLY A 364 6.56 4.16 7.56
CA GLY A 364 7.12 4.99 8.64
C GLY A 364 8.26 5.86 8.12
N VAL A 365 8.27 7.12 8.52
CA VAL A 365 9.34 8.08 8.26
C VAL A 365 10.12 8.28 9.57
N TYR A 366 11.42 8.02 9.52
CA TYR A 366 12.30 8.08 10.67
C TYR A 366 13.20 9.33 10.66
N SER A 367 13.66 9.77 11.83
CA SER A 367 14.50 10.96 12.00
C SER A 367 15.83 10.89 11.24
N ASN A 368 16.27 9.69 10.87
CA ASN A 368 17.44 9.45 10.01
C ASN A 368 17.14 9.57 8.50
N GLY A 369 15.90 9.97 8.12
CA GLY A 369 15.46 10.11 6.73
C GLY A 369 15.10 8.78 6.05
N VAL A 370 15.21 7.66 6.74
CA VAL A 370 14.86 6.34 6.19
C VAL A 370 13.35 6.17 6.19
N GLN A 371 12.82 5.61 5.13
CA GLN A 371 11.42 5.22 5.00
C GLN A 371 11.32 3.70 4.96
N GLN A 372 10.49 3.14 5.85
CA GLN A 372 10.32 1.69 5.91
C GLN A 372 8.85 1.30 5.92
N PRO A 373 8.47 0.22 5.20
CA PRO A 373 7.12 -0.30 5.25
C PRO A 373 6.86 -0.93 6.63
N LEU A 374 5.76 -0.51 7.28
CA LEU A 374 5.35 -0.98 8.60
C LEU A 374 4.24 -2.02 8.49
N ALA A 375 3.21 -1.72 7.71
CA ALA A 375 2.07 -2.61 7.53
C ALA A 375 1.37 -2.28 6.21
N ARG A 376 0.44 -3.15 5.80
CA ARG A 376 -0.45 -2.93 4.67
C ARG A 376 -1.88 -3.27 5.04
N VAL A 377 -2.82 -2.39 4.71
CA VAL A 377 -4.24 -2.57 4.98
C VAL A 377 -4.82 -3.63 4.04
N ALA A 378 -5.54 -4.60 4.60
CA ALA A 378 -6.25 -5.61 3.83
C ALA A 378 -7.59 -5.08 3.32
N MET A 379 -7.95 -5.47 2.11
CA MET A 379 -9.25 -5.20 1.52
C MET A 379 -9.98 -6.50 1.17
N ALA A 380 -11.28 -6.52 1.41
CA ALA A 380 -12.16 -7.62 1.03
C ALA A 380 -13.10 -7.20 -0.10
N ILE A 381 -13.32 -8.07 -1.09
CA ILE A 381 -14.39 -7.96 -2.07
C ILE A 381 -15.32 -9.16 -1.97
N PHE A 382 -16.58 -8.94 -2.36
CA PHE A 382 -17.61 -9.96 -2.36
C PHE A 382 -18.21 -10.10 -3.76
N ASN A 383 -18.57 -11.33 -4.13
CA ASN A 383 -19.25 -11.56 -5.41
C ASN A 383 -20.62 -10.88 -5.46
N ASN A 384 -21.32 -10.84 -4.32
CA ASN A 384 -22.60 -10.14 -4.17
C ASN A 384 -22.59 -9.25 -2.92
N PRO A 385 -22.12 -8.01 -3.01
CA PRO A 385 -22.05 -7.11 -1.87
C PRO A 385 -23.43 -6.69 -1.32
N ALA A 386 -24.49 -6.72 -2.16
CA ALA A 386 -25.83 -6.43 -1.71
C ALA A 386 -26.38 -7.48 -0.72
N GLY A 387 -25.86 -8.71 -0.79
CA GLY A 387 -26.21 -9.81 0.10
C GLY A 387 -25.62 -9.74 1.52
N LEU A 388 -24.73 -8.80 1.80
CA LEU A 388 -24.12 -8.64 3.13
C LEU A 388 -25.18 -8.29 4.19
N ASN A 389 -25.05 -8.83 5.41
CA ASN A 389 -25.88 -8.45 6.54
C ASN A 389 -25.34 -7.21 7.24
N LYS A 390 -26.20 -6.27 7.63
CA LYS A 390 -25.81 -5.14 8.50
C LYS A 390 -25.59 -5.63 9.93
N ALA A 391 -24.45 -5.25 10.51
CA ALA A 391 -24.08 -5.56 11.89
C ALA A 391 -24.17 -4.35 12.84
N GLY A 392 -24.63 -3.20 12.34
CA GLY A 392 -24.59 -1.91 13.05
C GLY A 392 -23.31 -1.12 12.75
N ASP A 393 -23.21 0.13 13.19
CA ASP A 393 -22.03 1.01 13.08
C ASP A 393 -21.40 1.07 11.68
N THR A 394 -22.23 1.06 10.63
CA THR A 394 -21.79 0.97 9.22
C THR A 394 -20.94 -0.25 8.86
N MET A 395 -21.04 -1.31 9.68
CA MET A 395 -20.37 -2.58 9.45
C MET A 395 -21.31 -3.60 8.80
N PHE A 396 -20.68 -4.52 8.08
CA PHE A 396 -21.33 -5.63 7.41
C PHE A 396 -20.69 -6.95 7.84
N SER A 397 -21.49 -8.00 7.93
CA SER A 397 -21.03 -9.38 8.08
C SER A 397 -21.37 -10.16 6.82
N TYR A 398 -20.56 -11.16 6.51
CA TYR A 398 -20.84 -12.04 5.37
C TYR A 398 -22.11 -12.87 5.59
N SER A 399 -22.77 -13.23 4.50
CA SER A 399 -23.93 -14.10 4.48
C SER A 399 -23.74 -15.22 3.46
N MET A 400 -24.57 -16.24 3.50
CA MET A 400 -24.53 -17.31 2.49
C MET A 400 -24.74 -16.80 1.05
N ASN A 401 -25.44 -15.66 0.87
CA ASN A 401 -25.72 -15.08 -0.44
C ASN A 401 -24.68 -14.03 -0.88
N SER A 402 -23.86 -13.51 0.03
CA SER A 402 -22.74 -12.62 -0.34
C SER A 402 -21.55 -13.39 -0.89
N GLY A 403 -21.43 -14.68 -0.54
CA GLY A 403 -20.23 -15.47 -0.73
C GLY A 403 -19.14 -15.17 0.32
N GLU A 404 -18.08 -15.95 0.29
CA GLU A 404 -16.91 -15.75 1.16
C GLU A 404 -16.13 -14.50 0.77
N PRO A 405 -15.51 -13.83 1.75
CA PRO A 405 -14.68 -12.65 1.48
C PRO A 405 -13.42 -13.03 0.69
N ASN A 406 -13.20 -12.37 -0.42
CA ASN A 406 -11.92 -12.46 -1.14
C ASN A 406 -11.00 -11.34 -0.65
N ILE A 407 -10.13 -11.68 0.33
CA ILE A 407 -9.23 -10.73 0.98
C ILE A 407 -7.92 -10.64 0.21
N GLY A 408 -7.37 -9.44 0.09
CA GLY A 408 -6.09 -9.21 -0.57
C GLY A 408 -5.71 -7.73 -0.63
N GLU A 409 -4.69 -7.44 -1.41
CA GLU A 409 -4.14 -6.10 -1.58
C GLU A 409 -5.07 -5.17 -2.37
N SER A 410 -4.99 -3.87 -2.09
CA SER A 410 -5.70 -2.85 -2.86
C SER A 410 -5.12 -2.73 -4.29
N GLY A 411 -5.98 -2.40 -5.25
CA GLY A 411 -5.60 -2.22 -6.65
C GLY A 411 -5.37 -3.50 -7.46
N ILE A 412 -5.53 -4.69 -6.86
CA ILE A 412 -5.33 -5.99 -7.51
C ILE A 412 -6.63 -6.79 -7.49
N ALA A 413 -6.86 -7.58 -8.57
CA ALA A 413 -8.01 -8.50 -8.70
C ALA A 413 -9.39 -7.82 -8.52
N GLY A 414 -9.57 -6.62 -9.06
CA GLY A 414 -10.83 -5.86 -8.99
C GLY A 414 -11.03 -5.07 -7.71
N ARG A 415 -10.10 -5.12 -6.76
CA ARG A 415 -10.14 -4.30 -5.55
C ARG A 415 -9.82 -2.85 -5.90
N GLY A 416 -10.56 -1.92 -5.29
CA GLY A 416 -10.32 -0.48 -5.42
C GLY A 416 -8.98 -0.06 -4.84
N LYS A 417 -8.65 1.22 -5.00
CA LYS A 417 -7.46 1.85 -4.40
C LYS A 417 -7.83 2.50 -3.08
N ILE A 418 -6.89 2.50 -2.15
CA ILE A 418 -7.02 3.21 -0.87
C ILE A 418 -6.46 4.63 -1.05
N ASN A 419 -7.20 5.64 -0.64
CA ASN A 419 -6.74 7.02 -0.63
C ASN A 419 -6.72 7.51 0.82
N ALA A 420 -5.55 7.93 1.29
CA ALA A 420 -5.38 8.50 2.62
C ALA A 420 -5.80 9.99 2.65
N GLY A 421 -6.23 10.46 3.82
CA GLY A 421 -6.69 11.83 4.01
C GLY A 421 -8.07 12.12 3.44
N LEU A 422 -8.83 11.07 3.11
CA LEU A 422 -10.17 11.15 2.54
C LEU A 422 -11.13 10.24 3.32
N LEU A 423 -12.42 10.62 3.36
CA LEU A 423 -13.50 9.78 3.84
C LEU A 423 -14.57 9.63 2.77
N GLU A 424 -15.16 8.46 2.67
CA GLU A 424 -16.32 8.23 1.81
C GLU A 424 -17.58 8.68 2.52
N MET A 425 -18.32 9.62 1.89
CA MET A 425 -19.60 10.10 2.37
C MET A 425 -20.71 9.07 2.04
N SER A 426 -21.87 9.24 2.66
CA SER A 426 -23.09 8.53 2.27
C SER A 426 -23.39 8.73 0.79
N ASN A 427 -23.90 7.70 0.11
CA ASN A 427 -24.40 7.79 -1.27
C ASN A 427 -25.89 8.17 -1.34
N VAL A 428 -26.46 8.72 -0.26
CA VAL A 428 -27.84 9.18 -0.19
C VAL A 428 -27.99 10.51 -0.91
N ASP A 429 -28.91 10.58 -1.89
CA ASP A 429 -29.38 11.84 -2.47
C ASP A 429 -30.63 12.32 -1.72
N LEU A 430 -30.53 13.46 -1.04
CA LEU A 430 -31.64 14.05 -0.28
C LEU A 430 -32.83 14.41 -1.16
N SER A 431 -32.60 14.87 -2.41
CA SER A 431 -33.67 15.29 -3.31
C SER A 431 -34.52 14.09 -3.72
N ASP A 432 -33.88 12.98 -4.05
CA ASP A 432 -34.55 11.73 -4.38
C ASP A 432 -35.30 11.16 -3.16
N GLN A 433 -34.67 11.18 -1.97
CA GLN A 433 -35.31 10.69 -0.76
C GLN A 433 -36.55 11.53 -0.35
N PHE A 434 -36.48 12.86 -0.46
CA PHE A 434 -37.66 13.68 -0.19
C PHE A 434 -38.77 13.47 -1.20
N THR A 435 -38.43 13.30 -2.47
CA THR A 435 -39.39 12.95 -3.53
C THR A 435 -40.07 11.63 -3.23
N ASP A 436 -39.28 10.61 -2.90
CA ASP A 436 -39.78 9.28 -2.49
C ASP A 436 -40.65 9.35 -1.23
N MET A 437 -40.32 10.18 -0.28
CA MET A 437 -41.10 10.41 0.92
C MET A 437 -42.49 10.99 0.58
N ILE A 438 -42.53 12.02 -0.28
CA ILE A 438 -43.79 12.64 -0.71
C ILE A 438 -44.67 11.64 -1.45
N VAL A 439 -44.10 10.88 -2.39
CA VAL A 439 -44.82 9.82 -3.15
C VAL A 439 -45.39 8.76 -2.21
N THR A 440 -44.56 8.32 -1.23
CA THR A 440 -44.92 7.33 -0.25
C THR A 440 -46.03 7.81 0.68
N GLN A 441 -45.96 9.05 1.14
CA GLN A 441 -47.03 9.71 1.90
C GLN A 441 -48.35 9.76 1.13
N ARG A 442 -48.29 10.18 -0.14
CA ARG A 442 -49.48 10.24 -1.00
C ARG A 442 -50.07 8.85 -1.23
N GLY A 443 -49.25 7.83 -1.44
CA GLY A 443 -49.67 6.43 -1.56
C GLY A 443 -50.31 5.91 -0.29
N PHE A 444 -49.74 6.24 0.86
CA PHE A 444 -50.33 5.90 2.17
C PHE A 444 -51.70 6.54 2.37
N GLN A 445 -51.85 7.83 2.07
CA GLN A 445 -53.12 8.56 2.15
C GLN A 445 -54.19 7.97 1.19
N ALA A 446 -53.79 7.62 -0.04
CA ALA A 446 -54.66 7.02 -1.01
C ALA A 446 -55.21 5.64 -0.52
N ASN A 447 -54.36 4.78 -0.01
CA ASN A 447 -54.75 3.48 0.56
C ASN A 447 -55.62 3.64 1.81
N SER A 448 -55.35 4.65 2.67
CA SER A 448 -56.20 4.96 3.82
C SER A 448 -57.61 5.37 3.39
N ARG A 449 -57.73 6.22 2.33
CA ARG A 449 -59.04 6.59 1.78
C ARG A 449 -59.79 5.42 1.18
N THR A 450 -59.09 4.47 0.51
CA THR A 450 -59.70 3.25 -0.01
C THR A 450 -60.36 2.43 1.11
N ILE A 451 -59.72 2.33 2.28
CA ILE A 451 -60.23 1.64 3.46
C ILE A 451 -61.47 2.36 4.00
N THR A 452 -61.42 3.71 4.19
CA THR A 452 -62.54 4.46 4.74
C THR A 452 -63.76 4.42 3.80
N THR A 453 -63.55 4.54 2.47
CA THR A 453 -64.63 4.41 1.49
C THR A 453 -65.23 2.99 1.48
N SER A 454 -64.42 1.97 1.60
CA SER A 454 -64.88 0.57 1.68
C SER A 454 -65.68 0.32 2.96
N ASP A 455 -65.28 0.91 4.10
CA ASP A 455 -66.01 0.83 5.35
C ASP A 455 -67.39 1.53 5.26
N GLN A 456 -67.43 2.73 4.68
CA GLN A 456 -68.68 3.48 4.44
C GLN A 456 -69.67 2.64 3.57
N MET A 457 -69.19 2.04 2.48
CA MET A 457 -70.01 1.13 1.63
C MET A 457 -70.53 -0.08 2.40
N ILE A 458 -69.74 -0.65 3.33
CA ILE A 458 -70.19 -1.78 4.18
C ILE A 458 -71.28 -1.30 5.13
N GLN A 459 -71.12 -0.13 5.75
CA GLN A 459 -72.14 0.47 6.66
C GLN A 459 -73.46 0.75 5.93
N GLU A 460 -73.41 1.27 4.71
CA GLU A 460 -74.63 1.49 3.89
C GLU A 460 -75.32 0.17 3.55
N VAL A 461 -74.58 -0.88 3.15
CA VAL A 461 -75.16 -2.19 2.86
C VAL A 461 -75.79 -2.85 4.12
N LEU A 462 -75.18 -2.65 5.29
CA LEU A 462 -75.79 -3.10 6.56
C LEU A 462 -76.97 -2.28 6.91
N GLY A 463 -77.04 -0.96 6.59
CA GLY A 463 -78.20 -0.13 6.76
C GLY A 463 -79.39 -0.51 5.86
N LEU A 464 -79.15 -1.02 4.65
CA LEU A 464 -80.15 -1.48 3.71
C LEU A 464 -80.81 -2.80 4.14
N LYS A 465 -80.26 -3.53 5.11
CA LYS A 465 -80.78 -4.80 5.64
C LYS A 465 -81.73 -4.60 6.83
N ARG A 466 -81.98 -3.36 7.26
CA ARG A 466 -83.03 -2.97 8.19
C ARG A 466 -84.22 -2.36 7.40
#